data_86078fb09b021b9f987e1ff62b062b08
#
_entry.id   86078fb09b021b9f987e1ff62b062b08
#
_cell.length_a   1.000
_cell.length_b   1.000
_cell.length_c   1.000
_cell.angle_alpha   90.00
_cell.angle_beta   90.00
_cell.angle_gamma   90.00
#
_symmetry.space_group_name_H-M   'P 1'
#
loop_
_entity.id
_entity.type
_entity.pdbx_description
1 polymer ?
#
loop_
_entity_poly.entity_id
_entity_poly.type
_entity_poly.pdbx_seq_one_letter_code
_entity_poly.pdbx_strand_id
1 'polypeptide(L)'
;RQRQMCIRDRTCPSTGDRVSLLGYGCMRWPLLDSPAADGNPIDQETVNELVDYAIAHGVNYFDTAPVYIQGFSEKSTGIALKRHPREKVFIATKMSNHRMAGRGMSPARIFKDSEEMYRRSLRDLQTDYLDYYLLHAVGGDKGFETFNERFIDCGVLDFLLRERESGRIRNLGWSFHGDQKVFDHLLAMHDSGEARWDFVQIQMNYVDWKHASDRNVNAEYLYGELEKRGIPAVIMEPLLGGRLSRLNDHLVERLKERRPTESTASWAFRYAGSWPGVLTVLSGMTYMEHLQDNIRTYSPLEPCTGEELALLEDTAQLMLKYPTVPCTECQYCMPCPYGLDIPAIFAHYNRCVNEGNVPKDRQDPGYREARRAFLIGYDRSVPKLRQASHCIGCNQCVSHCPQSIKIPQQLRRIDRFVEQLKQGTL
;
A
#
# COMPACT_ATOMS: atom_id res chain seq x y z
N ARG A 1 -35.82 -13.54 0.42
CA ARG A 1 -35.13 -12.25 0.60
C ARG A 1 -33.84 -12.59 1.35
N GLN A 2 -32.75 -12.85 0.62
CA GLN A 2 -31.40 -12.88 1.19
C GLN A 2 -31.16 -11.50 1.81
N ARG A 3 -30.93 -11.44 3.13
CA ARG A 3 -30.30 -10.27 3.74
C ARG A 3 -28.96 -10.10 3.02
N GLN A 4 -28.85 -9.05 2.20
CA GLN A 4 -27.53 -8.60 1.75
C GLN A 4 -26.72 -8.38 3.02
N MET A 5 -25.64 -9.18 3.18
CA MET A 5 -24.64 -8.92 4.19
C MET A 5 -23.95 -7.62 3.76
N CYS A 6 -24.43 -6.51 4.33
CA CYS A 6 -23.89 -5.19 4.00
C CYS A 6 -22.54 -5.02 4.71
N ILE A 7 -21.49 -4.86 3.94
CA ILE A 7 -20.26 -4.21 4.42
C ILE A 7 -20.72 -2.88 5.03
N ARG A 8 -20.26 -2.58 6.24
CA ARG A 8 -20.71 -1.39 6.97
C ARG A 8 -20.21 -0.15 6.25
N ASP A 9 -21.10 0.54 5.55
CA ASP A 9 -20.76 1.76 4.82
C ASP A 9 -20.40 2.90 5.78
N ARG A 10 -19.47 3.73 5.35
CA ARG A 10 -19.12 5.01 5.98
C ARG A 10 -19.60 6.15 5.08
N THR A 11 -19.99 7.27 5.67
CA THR A 11 -20.43 8.44 4.91
C THR A 11 -19.27 9.40 4.71
N CYS A 12 -18.99 9.76 3.45
CA CYS A 12 -18.03 10.82 3.12
C CYS A 12 -18.66 12.18 3.50
N PRO A 13 -18.05 12.97 4.40
CA PRO A 13 -18.68 14.22 4.88
C PRO A 13 -18.88 15.27 3.80
N SER A 14 -18.02 15.32 2.78
CA SER A 14 -18.05 16.35 1.73
C SER A 14 -19.15 16.14 0.71
N THR A 15 -19.47 14.88 0.37
CA THR A 15 -20.42 14.53 -0.70
C THR A 15 -21.65 13.78 -0.20
N GLY A 16 -21.63 13.25 1.01
CA GLY A 16 -22.67 12.35 1.52
C GLY A 16 -22.63 10.94 0.94
N ASP A 17 -21.61 10.61 0.16
CA ASP A 17 -21.44 9.29 -0.46
C ASP A 17 -21.31 8.19 0.60
N ARG A 18 -22.01 7.08 0.37
CA ARG A 18 -21.92 5.89 1.22
C ARG A 18 -20.85 4.96 0.66
N VAL A 19 -19.68 5.01 1.26
CA VAL A 19 -18.49 4.26 0.85
C VAL A 19 -18.37 2.98 1.66
N SER A 20 -18.11 1.86 1.00
CA SER A 20 -17.84 0.58 1.68
C SER A 20 -16.60 0.68 2.55
N LEU A 21 -16.65 0.18 3.78
CA LEU A 21 -15.50 0.20 4.68
C LEU A 21 -14.34 -0.66 4.15
N LEU A 22 -14.61 -1.70 3.36
CA LEU A 22 -13.61 -2.40 2.56
C LEU A 22 -13.50 -1.73 1.19
N GLY A 23 -12.31 -1.20 0.87
CA GLY A 23 -11.96 -0.69 -0.44
C GLY A 23 -11.03 -1.66 -1.20
N TYR A 24 -11.15 -1.69 -2.52
CA TYR A 24 -10.30 -2.50 -3.37
C TYR A 24 -9.06 -1.71 -3.81
N GLY A 25 -7.86 -2.13 -3.35
CA GLY A 25 -6.57 -1.60 -3.81
C GLY A 25 -6.12 -2.30 -5.08
N CYS A 26 -6.12 -1.59 -6.22
CA CYS A 26 -5.85 -2.14 -7.54
C CYS A 26 -4.35 -2.24 -7.90
N MET A 27 -3.46 -2.08 -6.92
CA MET A 27 -2.01 -2.18 -7.10
C MET A 27 -1.52 -3.63 -7.26
N ARG A 28 -2.32 -4.61 -6.83
CA ARG A 28 -1.95 -6.03 -6.77
C ARG A 28 -2.91 -6.92 -7.58
N TRP A 29 -3.31 -6.46 -8.75
CA TRP A 29 -4.08 -7.30 -9.66
C TRP A 29 -3.33 -8.61 -9.97
N PRO A 30 -4.03 -9.73 -10.18
CA PRO A 30 -3.42 -10.98 -10.60
C PRO A 30 -2.70 -10.81 -11.95
N LEU A 31 -1.56 -11.49 -12.09
CA LEU A 31 -0.71 -11.39 -13.27
C LEU A 31 -0.73 -12.69 -14.06
N LEU A 32 -0.61 -12.58 -15.36
CA LEU A 32 -0.36 -13.69 -16.27
C LEU A 32 1.08 -14.21 -16.11
N ASP A 33 1.31 -15.47 -16.39
CA ASP A 33 2.66 -16.06 -16.45
C ASP A 33 3.54 -15.39 -17.52
N SER A 34 2.91 -14.91 -18.59
CA SER A 34 3.54 -14.13 -19.65
C SER A 34 2.61 -12.98 -20.05
N PRO A 35 3.13 -11.75 -20.27
CA PRO A 35 2.31 -10.63 -20.67
C PRO A 35 1.53 -10.90 -21.97
N ALA A 36 0.36 -10.28 -22.10
CA ALA A 36 -0.44 -10.28 -23.32
C ALA A 36 0.30 -9.61 -24.50
N ALA A 37 -0.23 -9.73 -25.69
CA ALA A 37 0.39 -9.19 -26.93
C ALA A 37 0.61 -7.66 -26.90
N ASP A 38 -0.21 -6.91 -26.14
CA ASP A 38 -0.08 -5.46 -25.92
C ASP A 38 0.89 -5.11 -24.76
N GLY A 39 1.55 -6.12 -24.20
CA GLY A 39 2.48 -5.98 -23.08
C GLY A 39 1.82 -5.90 -21.70
N ASN A 40 0.48 -6.00 -21.62
CA ASN A 40 -0.23 -5.98 -20.34
C ASN A 40 0.04 -7.29 -19.56
N PRO A 41 0.62 -7.21 -18.34
CA PRO A 41 0.87 -8.40 -17.53
C PRO A 41 -0.35 -8.86 -16.73
N ILE A 42 -1.45 -8.09 -16.70
CA ILE A 42 -2.60 -8.35 -15.83
C ILE A 42 -3.51 -9.41 -16.45
N ASP A 43 -3.91 -10.38 -15.64
CA ASP A 43 -4.96 -11.34 -15.97
C ASP A 43 -6.33 -10.65 -15.87
N GLN A 44 -6.78 -10.10 -17.00
CA GLN A 44 -8.01 -9.33 -17.07
C GLN A 44 -9.26 -10.17 -16.76
N GLU A 45 -9.26 -11.45 -17.09
CA GLU A 45 -10.40 -12.34 -16.83
C GLU A 45 -10.57 -12.52 -15.32
N THR A 46 -9.51 -12.87 -14.62
CA THR A 46 -9.52 -12.98 -13.16
C THR A 46 -9.85 -11.64 -12.48
N VAL A 47 -9.34 -10.51 -12.98
CA VAL A 47 -9.71 -9.17 -12.49
C VAL A 47 -11.21 -8.92 -12.60
N ASN A 48 -11.81 -9.28 -13.74
CA ASN A 48 -13.25 -9.12 -13.94
C ASN A 48 -14.07 -9.95 -12.93
N GLU A 49 -13.68 -11.19 -12.70
CA GLU A 49 -14.34 -12.08 -11.72
C GLU A 49 -14.23 -11.52 -10.29
N LEU A 50 -13.05 -11.04 -9.89
CA LEU A 50 -12.82 -10.43 -8.58
C LEU A 50 -13.66 -9.17 -8.39
N VAL A 51 -13.73 -8.30 -9.39
CA VAL A 51 -14.51 -7.06 -9.36
C VAL A 51 -16.01 -7.35 -9.29
N ASP A 52 -16.50 -8.30 -10.13
CA ASP A 52 -17.90 -8.72 -10.11
C ASP A 52 -18.30 -9.25 -8.72
N TYR A 53 -17.46 -10.11 -8.14
CA TYR A 53 -17.71 -10.66 -6.81
C TYR A 53 -17.67 -9.56 -5.73
N ALA A 54 -16.70 -8.66 -5.78
CA ALA A 54 -16.58 -7.57 -4.82
C ALA A 54 -17.83 -6.67 -4.82
N ILE A 55 -18.26 -6.22 -6.00
CA ILE A 55 -19.45 -5.36 -6.15
C ILE A 55 -20.71 -6.09 -5.72
N ALA A 56 -20.89 -7.37 -6.07
CA ALA A 56 -22.01 -8.19 -5.65
C ALA A 56 -22.12 -8.32 -4.11
N HIS A 57 -21.01 -8.17 -3.40
CA HIS A 57 -20.93 -8.26 -1.94
C HIS A 57 -20.78 -6.89 -1.26
N GLY A 58 -21.00 -5.79 -1.98
CA GLY A 58 -21.13 -4.45 -1.41
C GLY A 58 -19.86 -3.62 -1.40
N VAL A 59 -18.73 -4.11 -1.96
CA VAL A 59 -17.53 -3.28 -2.17
C VAL A 59 -17.81 -2.29 -3.29
N ASN A 60 -17.62 -1.00 -3.03
CA ASN A 60 -17.92 0.04 -4.01
C ASN A 60 -16.78 1.07 -4.21
N TYR A 61 -15.65 0.94 -3.51
CA TYR A 61 -14.51 1.85 -3.64
C TYR A 61 -13.32 1.12 -4.26
N PHE A 62 -12.78 1.66 -5.37
CA PHE A 62 -11.66 1.09 -6.12
C PHE A 62 -10.56 2.12 -6.26
N ASP A 63 -9.38 1.82 -5.69
CA ASP A 63 -8.22 2.70 -5.65
C ASP A 63 -7.12 2.24 -6.59
N THR A 64 -6.74 3.08 -7.54
CA THR A 64 -5.65 2.81 -8.48
C THR A 64 -4.68 3.99 -8.61
N ALA A 65 -3.73 3.92 -9.52
CA ALA A 65 -2.82 5.02 -9.89
C ALA A 65 -2.17 4.78 -11.26
N PRO A 66 -1.77 5.84 -11.99
CA PRO A 66 -1.11 5.74 -13.29
C PRO A 66 0.20 4.94 -13.30
N VAL A 67 0.83 4.76 -12.14
CA VAL A 67 2.12 4.06 -12.00
C VAL A 67 1.99 2.62 -11.54
N TYR A 68 0.79 2.16 -11.18
CA TYR A 68 0.59 0.80 -10.68
C TYR A 68 0.71 -0.22 -11.81
N ILE A 69 1.39 -1.32 -11.52
CA ILE A 69 1.64 -2.41 -12.47
C ILE A 69 2.14 -1.84 -13.82
N GLN A 70 3.21 -1.06 -13.77
CA GLN A 70 3.87 -0.46 -14.94
C GLN A 70 2.93 0.40 -15.81
N GLY A 71 1.84 0.93 -15.25
CA GLY A 71 0.86 1.76 -15.93
C GLY A 71 -0.36 1.03 -16.47
N PHE A 72 -0.49 -0.27 -16.24
CA PHE A 72 -1.62 -1.06 -16.76
C PHE A 72 -2.82 -1.13 -15.78
N SER A 73 -2.64 -0.77 -14.50
CA SER A 73 -3.69 -0.92 -13.50
C SER A 73 -4.95 -0.10 -13.82
N GLU A 74 -4.83 1.18 -14.22
CA GLU A 74 -5.98 2.02 -14.56
C GLU A 74 -6.79 1.44 -15.74
N LYS A 75 -6.12 1.02 -16.80
CA LYS A 75 -6.76 0.41 -17.97
C LYS A 75 -7.53 -0.86 -17.59
N SER A 76 -6.90 -1.76 -16.84
CA SER A 76 -7.54 -3.01 -16.41
C SER A 76 -8.68 -2.78 -15.43
N THR A 77 -8.54 -1.83 -14.51
CA THR A 77 -9.61 -1.41 -13.61
C THR A 77 -10.79 -0.80 -14.38
N GLY A 78 -10.52 0.07 -15.36
CA GLY A 78 -11.55 0.67 -16.23
C GLY A 78 -12.33 -0.37 -17.02
N ILE A 79 -11.65 -1.36 -17.60
CA ILE A 79 -12.31 -2.47 -18.33
C ILE A 79 -13.26 -3.24 -17.40
N ALA A 80 -12.81 -3.57 -16.19
CA ALA A 80 -13.64 -4.32 -15.24
C ALA A 80 -14.84 -3.50 -14.74
N LEU A 81 -14.63 -2.23 -14.37
CA LEU A 81 -15.69 -1.37 -13.82
C LEU A 81 -16.71 -0.93 -14.88
N LYS A 82 -16.32 -0.82 -16.16
CA LYS A 82 -17.25 -0.49 -17.25
C LYS A 82 -18.40 -1.50 -17.42
N ARG A 83 -18.28 -2.67 -16.86
CA ARG A 83 -19.29 -3.74 -16.85
C ARG A 83 -20.42 -3.47 -15.86
N HIS A 84 -20.24 -2.47 -14.98
CA HIS A 84 -21.17 -2.10 -13.91
C HIS A 84 -21.69 -0.68 -14.10
N PRO A 85 -22.89 -0.35 -13.56
CA PRO A 85 -23.37 1.03 -13.54
C PRO A 85 -22.38 1.96 -12.84
N ARG A 86 -21.96 3.02 -13.52
CA ARG A 86 -20.91 3.95 -13.06
C ARG A 86 -21.23 4.59 -11.70
N GLU A 87 -22.48 4.87 -11.46
CA GLU A 87 -22.99 5.49 -10.23
C GLU A 87 -22.99 4.56 -9.01
N LYS A 88 -22.73 3.27 -9.19
CA LYS A 88 -22.64 2.29 -8.10
C LYS A 88 -21.22 2.11 -7.56
N VAL A 89 -20.22 2.71 -8.20
CA VAL A 89 -18.82 2.55 -7.84
C VAL A 89 -18.15 3.89 -7.66
N PHE A 90 -17.23 3.97 -6.71
CA PHE A 90 -16.35 5.11 -6.48
C PHE A 90 -14.95 4.77 -7.01
N ILE A 91 -14.47 5.58 -7.93
CA ILE A 91 -13.15 5.44 -8.55
C ILE A 91 -12.21 6.45 -7.94
N ALA A 92 -11.10 5.96 -7.37
CA ALA A 92 -10.02 6.76 -6.87
C ALA A 92 -8.76 6.55 -7.70
N THR A 93 -8.12 7.65 -8.14
CA THR A 93 -6.80 7.61 -8.75
C THR A 93 -5.98 8.85 -8.38
N LYS A 94 -4.74 8.96 -8.90
CA LYS A 94 -3.75 9.83 -8.27
C LYS A 94 -2.90 10.60 -9.30
N MET A 95 -2.51 11.83 -8.95
CA MET A 95 -1.48 12.59 -9.64
C MET A 95 -0.08 12.05 -9.29
N SER A 96 0.41 11.10 -10.09
CA SER A 96 1.65 10.35 -9.82
C SER A 96 2.89 10.97 -10.48
N ASN A 97 3.03 12.29 -10.42
CA ASN A 97 4.11 13.05 -11.07
C ASN A 97 5.44 13.08 -10.26
N HIS A 98 5.61 12.20 -9.27
CA HIS A 98 6.80 12.17 -8.40
C HIS A 98 8.12 11.90 -9.15
N ARG A 99 8.07 11.27 -10.33
CA ARG A 99 9.27 11.06 -11.16
C ARG A 99 9.66 12.27 -11.99
N MET A 100 8.88 13.35 -11.97
CA MET A 100 9.17 14.59 -12.70
C MET A 100 10.03 15.55 -11.87
N ALA A 101 9.87 15.53 -10.54
CA ALA A 101 10.64 16.36 -9.62
C ALA A 101 12.11 15.95 -9.56
N GLY A 102 12.98 16.93 -9.27
CA GLY A 102 14.42 16.71 -9.10
C GLY A 102 15.18 16.40 -10.40
N ARG A 103 14.54 16.56 -11.56
CA ARG A 103 15.13 16.28 -12.89
C ARG A 103 15.49 17.51 -13.69
N GLY A 104 15.36 18.70 -13.11
CA GLY A 104 15.59 19.97 -13.80
C GLY A 104 14.56 20.26 -14.91
N MET A 105 13.37 19.67 -14.83
CA MET A 105 12.27 19.97 -15.75
C MET A 105 11.72 21.36 -15.45
N SER A 106 11.35 22.12 -16.48
CA SER A 106 10.69 23.41 -16.27
C SER A 106 9.29 23.24 -15.68
N PRO A 107 8.79 24.21 -14.87
CA PRO A 107 7.44 24.17 -14.33
C PRO A 107 6.36 23.95 -15.40
N ALA A 108 6.49 24.63 -16.55
CA ALA A 108 5.57 24.47 -17.68
C ALA A 108 5.56 23.04 -18.24
N ARG A 109 6.70 22.36 -18.24
CA ARG A 109 6.80 20.96 -18.68
C ARG A 109 6.17 20.02 -17.66
N ILE A 110 6.42 20.22 -16.36
CA ILE A 110 5.79 19.44 -15.28
C ILE A 110 4.27 19.59 -15.34
N PHE A 111 3.77 20.83 -15.54
CA PHE A 111 2.34 21.06 -15.70
C PHE A 111 1.75 20.28 -16.86
N LYS A 112 2.33 20.44 -18.06
CA LYS A 112 1.84 19.78 -19.28
C LYS A 112 1.79 18.26 -19.14
N ASP A 113 2.85 17.65 -18.62
CA ASP A 113 2.94 16.20 -18.47
C ASP A 113 1.99 15.69 -17.35
N SER A 114 1.75 16.50 -16.31
CA SER A 114 0.77 16.21 -15.26
C SER A 114 -0.67 16.30 -15.77
N GLU A 115 -1.00 17.32 -16.55
CA GLU A 115 -2.31 17.46 -17.19
C GLU A 115 -2.59 16.29 -18.13
N GLU A 116 -1.63 15.88 -18.95
CA GLU A 116 -1.78 14.72 -19.83
C GLU A 116 -1.94 13.42 -19.03
N MET A 117 -1.23 13.27 -17.91
CA MET A 117 -1.41 12.14 -17.00
C MET A 117 -2.85 12.08 -16.47
N TYR A 118 -3.40 13.20 -16.01
CA TYR A 118 -4.79 13.30 -15.55
C TYR A 118 -5.79 12.91 -16.65
N ARG A 119 -5.62 13.47 -17.84
CA ARG A 119 -6.48 13.17 -19.02
C ARG A 119 -6.38 11.70 -19.42
N ARG A 120 -5.18 11.12 -19.35
CA ARG A 120 -4.97 9.69 -19.61
C ARG A 120 -5.67 8.82 -18.59
N SER A 121 -5.63 9.16 -17.30
CA SER A 121 -6.36 8.42 -16.26
C SER A 121 -7.86 8.35 -16.56
N LEU A 122 -8.49 9.45 -17.00
CA LEU A 122 -9.90 9.45 -17.40
C LEU A 122 -10.16 8.50 -18.58
N ARG A 123 -9.29 8.52 -19.61
CA ARG A 123 -9.41 7.61 -20.79
C ARG A 123 -9.23 6.16 -20.38
N ASP A 124 -8.19 5.84 -19.60
CA ASP A 124 -7.86 4.46 -19.22
C ASP A 124 -8.93 3.89 -18.28
N LEU A 125 -9.47 4.69 -17.39
CA LEU A 125 -10.58 4.34 -16.49
C LEU A 125 -11.95 4.39 -17.17
N GLN A 126 -12.04 4.85 -18.42
CA GLN A 126 -13.26 4.94 -19.23
C GLN A 126 -14.40 5.72 -18.53
N THR A 127 -14.07 6.87 -17.95
CA THR A 127 -14.98 7.72 -17.19
C THR A 127 -14.76 9.20 -17.47
N ASP A 128 -15.80 10.02 -17.31
CA ASP A 128 -15.72 11.47 -17.53
C ASP A 128 -15.45 12.24 -16.22
N TYR A 129 -15.52 11.56 -15.07
CA TYR A 129 -15.27 12.13 -13.75
C TYR A 129 -14.63 11.12 -12.79
N LEU A 130 -13.95 11.63 -11.79
CA LEU A 130 -13.32 10.86 -10.71
C LEU A 130 -14.00 11.17 -9.39
N ASP A 131 -14.36 10.14 -8.63
CA ASP A 131 -15.01 10.34 -7.34
C ASP A 131 -13.99 10.80 -6.29
N TYR A 132 -12.78 10.26 -6.35
CA TYR A 132 -11.67 10.58 -5.44
C TYR A 132 -10.38 10.78 -6.25
N TYR A 133 -9.74 11.92 -6.08
CA TYR A 133 -8.45 12.18 -6.72
C TYR A 133 -7.42 12.64 -5.69
N LEU A 134 -6.19 12.12 -5.80
CA LEU A 134 -5.17 12.35 -4.79
C LEU A 134 -3.91 12.97 -5.37
N LEU A 135 -3.32 13.92 -4.64
CA LEU A 135 -1.90 14.22 -4.78
C LEU A 135 -1.12 12.97 -4.29
N HIS A 136 -0.34 12.32 -5.15
CA HIS A 136 0.26 11.02 -4.85
C HIS A 136 1.57 11.15 -4.07
N ALA A 137 1.65 10.46 -2.93
CA ALA A 137 2.86 10.32 -2.12
C ALA A 137 3.52 11.67 -1.81
N VAL A 138 2.79 12.57 -1.13
CA VAL A 138 3.35 13.81 -0.63
C VAL A 138 4.19 13.57 0.64
N GLY A 139 5.20 14.40 0.87
CA GLY A 139 6.09 14.32 2.04
C GLY A 139 7.33 13.44 1.84
N GLY A 140 7.45 12.73 0.69
CA GLY A 140 8.63 11.93 0.38
C GLY A 140 9.84 12.77 -0.06
N ASP A 141 10.98 12.10 -0.22
CA ASP A 141 12.27 12.66 -0.67
C ASP A 141 12.69 13.92 0.10
N LYS A 142 12.74 15.08 -0.58
CA LYS A 142 13.18 16.36 -0.03
C LYS A 142 12.04 17.17 0.60
N GLY A 143 10.94 16.54 0.99
CA GLY A 143 9.85 17.18 1.69
C GLY A 143 9.22 18.33 0.91
N PHE A 144 9.35 19.57 1.42
CA PHE A 144 8.78 20.77 0.81
C PHE A 144 9.29 21.08 -0.59
N GLU A 145 10.58 20.91 -0.85
CA GLU A 145 11.16 21.19 -2.17
C GLU A 145 10.46 20.38 -3.25
N THR A 146 10.32 19.07 -3.01
CA THR A 146 9.63 18.17 -3.94
C THR A 146 8.14 18.47 -4.03
N PHE A 147 7.49 18.81 -2.92
CA PHE A 147 6.07 19.17 -2.91
C PHE A 147 5.82 20.42 -3.75
N ASN A 148 6.60 21.50 -3.54
CA ASN A 148 6.45 22.74 -4.26
C ASN A 148 6.71 22.55 -5.75
N GLU A 149 7.80 21.89 -6.14
CA GLU A 149 8.11 21.60 -7.55
C GLU A 149 6.98 20.83 -8.26
N ARG A 150 6.37 19.86 -7.58
CA ARG A 150 5.34 18.99 -8.16
C ARG A 150 3.96 19.62 -8.27
N PHE A 151 3.61 20.52 -7.37
CA PHE A 151 2.22 20.94 -7.21
C PHE A 151 2.02 22.45 -7.18
N ILE A 152 2.94 23.21 -6.58
CA ILE A 152 2.78 24.65 -6.38
C ILE A 152 3.41 25.44 -7.53
N ASP A 153 4.74 25.32 -7.71
CA ASP A 153 5.51 26.14 -8.66
C ASP A 153 5.09 25.92 -10.12
N CYS A 154 4.58 24.72 -10.41
CA CYS A 154 4.08 24.36 -11.74
C CYS A 154 2.58 24.62 -11.95
N GLY A 155 1.82 25.02 -10.91
CA GLY A 155 0.38 25.29 -10.99
C GLY A 155 -0.52 24.05 -11.11
N VAL A 156 -0.01 22.86 -10.80
CA VAL A 156 -0.80 21.61 -10.85
C VAL A 156 -1.88 21.60 -9.77
N LEU A 157 -1.60 22.12 -8.56
CA LEU A 157 -2.64 22.19 -7.51
C LEU A 157 -3.81 23.07 -7.94
N ASP A 158 -3.55 24.26 -8.49
CA ASP A 158 -4.59 25.16 -8.98
C ASP A 158 -5.43 24.51 -10.09
N PHE A 159 -4.78 23.75 -10.97
CA PHE A 159 -5.48 22.98 -12.00
C PHE A 159 -6.43 21.96 -11.38
N LEU A 160 -5.99 21.18 -10.39
CA LEU A 160 -6.82 20.16 -9.73
C LEU A 160 -7.96 20.78 -8.92
N LEU A 161 -7.75 21.94 -8.29
CA LEU A 161 -8.81 22.69 -7.61
C LEU A 161 -9.90 23.13 -8.61
N ARG A 162 -9.53 23.62 -9.79
CA ARG A 162 -10.48 23.95 -10.87
C ARG A 162 -11.22 22.72 -11.41
N GLU A 163 -10.53 21.56 -11.53
CA GLU A 163 -11.19 20.30 -11.92
C GLU A 163 -12.21 19.84 -10.88
N ARG A 164 -11.95 20.07 -9.59
CA ARG A 164 -12.92 19.85 -8.52
C ARG A 164 -14.12 20.80 -8.60
N GLU A 165 -13.89 22.10 -8.80
CA GLU A 165 -14.96 23.10 -8.95
C GLU A 165 -15.86 22.79 -10.16
N SER A 166 -15.29 22.25 -11.23
CA SER A 166 -16.04 21.83 -12.42
C SER A 166 -16.83 20.52 -12.24
N GLY A 167 -16.62 19.80 -11.13
CA GLY A 167 -17.27 18.52 -10.84
C GLY A 167 -16.60 17.30 -11.52
N ARG A 168 -15.51 17.48 -12.27
CA ARG A 168 -14.75 16.35 -12.84
C ARG A 168 -13.94 15.60 -11.79
N ILE A 169 -13.59 16.26 -10.70
CA ILE A 169 -13.11 15.63 -9.45
C ILE A 169 -14.17 15.93 -8.39
N ARG A 170 -14.75 14.89 -7.77
CA ARG A 170 -15.77 15.09 -6.72
C ARG A 170 -15.14 15.34 -5.36
N ASN A 171 -14.11 14.58 -5.01
CA ASN A 171 -13.37 14.69 -3.77
C ASN A 171 -11.87 14.80 -4.08
N LEU A 172 -11.21 15.85 -3.61
CA LEU A 172 -9.77 16.07 -3.74
C LEU A 172 -9.07 15.84 -2.41
N GLY A 173 -8.07 15.00 -2.41
CA GLY A 173 -7.26 14.67 -1.25
C GLY A 173 -5.80 14.39 -1.61
N TRP A 174 -5.10 13.73 -0.73
CA TRP A 174 -3.70 13.37 -0.94
C TRP A 174 -3.32 12.11 -0.17
N SER A 175 -2.29 11.40 -0.66
CA SER A 175 -1.68 10.28 0.05
C SER A 175 -0.34 10.72 0.63
N PHE A 176 -0.08 10.31 1.86
CA PHE A 176 1.07 10.77 2.63
C PHE A 176 2.09 9.66 2.87
N HIS A 177 3.36 10.02 2.64
CA HIS A 177 4.52 9.26 3.07
C HIS A 177 5.66 10.24 3.40
N GLY A 178 6.19 10.20 4.62
CA GLY A 178 7.46 10.84 4.94
C GLY A 178 7.39 12.04 5.89
N ASP A 179 7.74 13.23 5.43
CA ASP A 179 8.00 14.39 6.28
C ASP A 179 6.74 14.97 6.92
N GLN A 180 6.66 14.89 8.25
CA GLN A 180 5.55 15.45 9.04
C GLN A 180 5.29 16.92 8.75
N LYS A 181 6.33 17.72 8.48
CA LYS A 181 6.15 19.17 8.20
C LYS A 181 5.30 19.41 6.96
N VAL A 182 5.43 18.53 5.94
CA VAL A 182 4.59 18.62 4.74
C VAL A 182 3.15 18.23 5.07
N PHE A 183 2.95 17.22 5.91
CA PHE A 183 1.63 16.84 6.40
C PHE A 183 0.94 18.01 7.11
N ASP A 184 1.63 18.59 8.08
CA ASP A 184 1.12 19.72 8.87
C ASP A 184 0.84 20.95 7.99
N HIS A 185 1.66 21.19 6.97
CA HIS A 185 1.45 22.27 6.01
C HIS A 185 0.17 22.10 5.19
N LEU A 186 -0.09 20.89 4.67
CA LEU A 186 -1.32 20.64 3.92
C LEU A 186 -2.56 20.77 4.82
N LEU A 187 -2.45 20.41 6.09
CA LEU A 187 -3.53 20.67 7.06
C LEU A 187 -3.70 22.18 7.34
N ALA A 188 -2.61 22.94 7.41
CA ALA A 188 -2.69 24.40 7.55
C ALA A 188 -3.33 25.05 6.32
N MET A 189 -3.08 24.56 5.09
CA MET A 189 -3.79 25.02 3.89
C MET A 189 -5.30 24.74 3.98
N HIS A 190 -5.68 23.60 4.57
CA HIS A 190 -7.08 23.28 4.82
C HIS A 190 -7.71 24.25 5.84
N ASP A 191 -7.03 24.48 6.96
CA ASP A 191 -7.51 25.32 8.05
C ASP A 191 -7.63 26.80 7.63
N SER A 192 -6.73 27.28 6.74
CA SER A 192 -6.77 28.65 6.17
C SER A 192 -7.80 28.82 5.05
N GLY A 193 -8.29 27.73 4.47
CA GLY A 193 -9.17 27.76 3.30
C GLY A 193 -8.43 27.90 1.97
N GLU A 194 -7.10 27.87 1.94
CA GLU A 194 -6.29 27.92 0.72
C GLU A 194 -6.55 26.69 -0.17
N ALA A 195 -6.60 25.51 0.44
CA ALA A 195 -7.00 24.28 -0.25
C ALA A 195 -7.79 23.36 0.70
N ARG A 196 -9.08 23.21 0.43
CA ARG A 196 -9.92 22.29 1.21
C ARG A 196 -9.65 20.85 0.76
N TRP A 197 -9.32 19.99 1.74
CA TRP A 197 -9.15 18.56 1.52
C TRP A 197 -10.41 17.80 1.95
N ASP A 198 -10.89 16.92 1.07
CA ASP A 198 -12.12 16.15 1.31
C ASP A 198 -11.81 14.82 2.01
N PHE A 199 -10.57 14.32 1.91
CA PHE A 199 -10.07 13.12 2.56
C PHE A 199 -8.54 13.08 2.51
N VAL A 200 -7.94 12.21 3.34
CA VAL A 200 -6.48 11.96 3.30
C VAL A 200 -6.21 10.47 3.39
N GLN A 201 -5.31 9.98 2.55
CA GLN A 201 -4.87 8.58 2.57
C GLN A 201 -3.59 8.45 3.37
N ILE A 202 -3.65 7.68 4.47
CA ILE A 202 -2.53 7.44 5.39
C ILE A 202 -2.22 5.96 5.52
N GLN A 203 -0.96 5.64 5.79
CA GLN A 203 -0.54 4.31 6.20
C GLN A 203 -0.93 4.08 7.66
N MET A 204 -1.78 3.06 7.92
CA MET A 204 -2.23 2.75 9.28
C MET A 204 -2.47 1.26 9.46
N ASN A 205 -1.83 0.69 10.46
CA ASN A 205 -2.01 -0.66 10.98
C ASN A 205 -1.54 -0.67 12.44
N TYR A 206 -1.72 -1.78 13.15
CA TYR A 206 -1.39 -1.85 14.58
C TYR A 206 0.12 -1.76 14.90
N VAL A 207 1.01 -1.91 13.90
CA VAL A 207 2.45 -1.65 14.06
C VAL A 207 2.75 -0.16 13.84
N ASP A 208 2.33 0.39 12.70
CA ASP A 208 2.63 1.79 12.35
C ASP A 208 1.87 2.79 13.22
N TRP A 209 0.91 2.34 14.02
CA TRP A 209 0.21 3.20 14.97
C TRP A 209 1.17 3.95 15.89
N LYS A 210 2.13 3.23 16.50
CA LYS A 210 3.16 3.79 17.39
C LYS A 210 4.59 3.51 16.96
N HIS A 211 4.79 2.65 15.98
CA HIS A 211 6.11 2.11 15.61
C HIS A 211 6.38 2.25 14.11
N ALA A 212 5.98 3.37 13.52
CA ALA A 212 6.29 3.66 12.14
C ALA A 212 7.82 3.71 11.91
N SER A 213 8.26 3.39 10.69
CA SER A 213 9.68 3.47 10.34
C SER A 213 10.19 4.91 10.37
N ASP A 214 11.51 5.10 10.57
CA ASP A 214 12.19 6.39 10.82
C ASP A 214 11.81 7.58 9.91
N ARG A 215 11.28 7.33 8.73
CA ARG A 215 10.83 8.38 7.80
C ARG A 215 9.32 8.51 7.68
N ASN A 216 8.58 7.60 8.30
CA ASN A 216 7.14 7.70 8.38
C ASN A 216 6.75 8.29 9.74
N VAL A 217 5.58 8.87 9.78
CA VAL A 217 5.00 9.42 11.01
C VAL A 217 4.07 8.36 11.60
N ASN A 218 4.07 8.22 12.92
CA ASN A 218 3.14 7.32 13.60
C ASN A 218 1.69 7.63 13.21
N ALA A 219 0.94 6.59 12.89
CA ALA A 219 -0.44 6.73 12.44
C ALA A 219 -1.34 7.34 13.53
N GLU A 220 -1.02 7.17 14.81
CA GLU A 220 -1.70 7.83 15.93
C GLU A 220 -1.70 9.36 15.78
N TYR A 221 -0.57 9.94 15.40
CA TYR A 221 -0.49 11.37 15.13
C TYR A 221 -1.30 11.76 13.88
N LEU A 222 -1.07 11.06 12.77
CA LEU A 222 -1.71 11.37 11.49
C LEU A 222 -3.24 11.29 11.60
N TYR A 223 -3.74 10.19 12.15
CA TYR A 223 -5.17 9.97 12.34
C TYR A 223 -5.77 11.01 13.31
N GLY A 224 -5.08 11.28 14.44
CA GLY A 224 -5.54 12.25 15.42
C GLY A 224 -5.67 13.68 14.85
N GLU A 225 -4.75 14.09 13.98
CA GLU A 225 -4.81 15.42 13.34
C GLU A 225 -5.95 15.50 12.31
N LEU A 226 -6.23 14.40 11.60
CA LEU A 226 -7.37 14.33 10.68
C LEU A 226 -8.70 14.33 11.44
N GLU A 227 -8.79 13.54 12.52
CA GLU A 227 -10.00 13.45 13.36
C GLU A 227 -10.39 14.80 13.97
N LYS A 228 -9.41 15.58 14.47
CA LYS A 228 -9.64 16.93 14.99
C LYS A 228 -10.33 17.87 13.98
N ARG A 229 -10.10 17.66 12.69
CA ARG A 229 -10.63 18.47 11.59
C ARG A 229 -11.86 17.87 10.92
N GLY A 230 -12.26 16.66 11.32
CA GLY A 230 -13.33 15.93 10.67
C GLY A 230 -12.98 15.49 9.23
N ILE A 231 -11.69 15.41 8.88
CA ILE A 231 -11.24 14.93 7.58
C ILE A 231 -11.18 13.41 7.61
N PRO A 232 -11.94 12.70 6.77
CA PRO A 232 -11.94 11.24 6.77
C PRO A 232 -10.61 10.66 6.29
N ALA A 233 -10.16 9.59 6.95
CA ALA A 233 -8.97 8.86 6.56
C ALA A 233 -9.31 7.68 5.62
N VAL A 234 -8.59 7.57 4.52
CA VAL A 234 -8.51 6.35 3.69
C VAL A 234 -7.25 5.60 4.11
N ILE A 235 -7.39 4.32 4.45
CA ILE A 235 -6.27 3.56 5.00
C ILE A 235 -5.56 2.76 3.92
N MET A 236 -4.26 2.99 3.75
CA MET A 236 -3.36 2.14 2.97
C MET A 236 -2.45 1.32 3.88
N GLU A 237 -1.88 0.24 3.34
CA GLU A 237 -0.97 -0.67 4.06
C GLU A 237 -1.55 -1.28 5.36
N PRO A 238 -2.84 -1.66 5.40
CA PRO A 238 -3.43 -2.25 6.62
C PRO A 238 -2.74 -3.55 7.03
N LEU A 239 -2.14 -4.27 6.07
CA LEU A 239 -1.36 -5.50 6.29
C LEU A 239 0.16 -5.27 6.29
N LEU A 240 0.64 -4.02 6.27
CA LEU A 240 2.08 -3.70 6.20
C LEU A 240 2.76 -4.48 5.04
N GLY A 241 2.19 -4.40 3.83
CA GLY A 241 2.64 -5.13 2.64
C GLY A 241 2.43 -6.64 2.67
N GLY A 242 1.54 -7.13 3.54
CA GLY A 242 1.29 -8.55 3.75
C GLY A 242 2.07 -9.15 4.94
N ARG A 243 2.95 -8.39 5.60
CA ARG A 243 3.72 -8.88 6.76
C ARG A 243 2.81 -9.28 7.93
N LEU A 244 1.69 -8.58 8.11
CA LEU A 244 0.74 -8.86 9.19
C LEU A 244 -0.18 -10.07 8.91
N SER A 245 -0.19 -10.59 7.70
CA SER A 245 -0.84 -11.87 7.38
C SER A 245 0.08 -13.08 7.53
N ARG A 246 1.40 -12.85 7.69
CA ARG A 246 2.45 -13.89 7.74
C ARG A 246 3.31 -13.72 8.99
N LEU A 247 2.68 -13.81 10.14
CA LEU A 247 3.36 -13.77 11.43
C LEU A 247 4.05 -15.12 11.72
N ASN A 248 4.98 -15.14 12.68
CA ASN A 248 5.50 -16.40 13.18
C ASN A 248 4.46 -17.15 14.03
N ASP A 249 4.65 -18.47 14.19
CA ASP A 249 3.68 -19.34 14.82
C ASP A 249 3.31 -18.88 16.24
N HIS A 250 4.27 -18.43 17.03
CA HIS A 250 4.01 -17.93 18.39
C HIS A 250 3.04 -16.74 18.40
N LEU A 251 3.20 -15.79 17.48
CA LEU A 251 2.29 -14.65 17.37
C LEU A 251 0.93 -15.07 16.82
N VAL A 252 0.91 -16.04 15.88
CA VAL A 252 -0.34 -16.61 15.35
C VAL A 252 -1.13 -17.28 16.47
N GLU A 253 -0.48 -18.10 17.30
CA GLU A 253 -1.11 -18.80 18.43
C GLU A 253 -1.76 -17.80 19.40
N ARG A 254 -1.05 -16.75 19.79
CA ARG A 254 -1.58 -15.68 20.67
C ARG A 254 -2.86 -15.04 20.12
N LEU A 255 -2.92 -14.77 18.82
CA LEU A 255 -4.10 -14.20 18.18
C LEU A 255 -5.25 -15.21 18.13
N LYS A 256 -4.94 -16.49 17.84
CA LYS A 256 -5.92 -17.58 17.78
C LYS A 256 -6.49 -17.96 19.14
N GLU A 257 -5.75 -17.81 20.23
CA GLU A 257 -6.29 -17.99 21.58
C GLU A 257 -7.49 -17.06 21.84
N ARG A 258 -7.47 -15.84 21.30
CA ARG A 258 -8.56 -14.88 21.47
C ARG A 258 -9.68 -15.08 20.44
N ARG A 259 -9.35 -15.36 19.16
CA ARG A 259 -10.30 -15.59 18.06
C ARG A 259 -9.87 -16.78 17.20
N PRO A 260 -10.23 -18.01 17.58
CA PRO A 260 -9.68 -19.23 16.97
C PRO A 260 -9.97 -19.40 15.47
N THR A 261 -11.09 -18.86 14.99
CA THR A 261 -11.57 -19.03 13.62
C THR A 261 -11.13 -17.93 12.66
N GLU A 262 -10.53 -16.87 13.19
CA GLU A 262 -10.14 -15.71 12.39
C GLU A 262 -8.72 -15.87 11.81
N SER A 263 -8.52 -15.34 10.60
CA SER A 263 -7.19 -15.25 10.00
C SER A 263 -6.33 -14.17 10.69
N THR A 264 -5.01 -14.26 10.56
CA THR A 264 -4.13 -13.20 11.05
C THR A 264 -4.35 -11.88 10.31
N ALA A 265 -4.74 -11.93 9.02
CA ALA A 265 -5.09 -10.77 8.24
C ALA A 265 -6.33 -10.06 8.77
N SER A 266 -7.35 -10.80 9.21
CA SER A 266 -8.59 -10.23 9.75
C SER A 266 -8.36 -9.33 10.97
N TRP A 267 -7.36 -9.64 11.81
CA TRP A 267 -6.99 -8.80 12.95
C TRP A 267 -6.51 -7.41 12.51
N ALA A 268 -5.68 -7.34 11.47
CA ALA A 268 -5.19 -6.06 10.95
C ALA A 268 -6.30 -5.25 10.26
N PHE A 269 -7.18 -5.91 9.50
CA PHE A 269 -8.35 -5.27 8.90
C PHE A 269 -9.33 -4.79 9.95
N ARG A 270 -9.63 -5.60 10.94
CA ARG A 270 -10.47 -5.23 12.08
C ARG A 270 -9.91 -4.01 12.81
N TYR A 271 -8.60 -4.03 13.10
CA TYR A 271 -7.91 -2.90 13.70
C TYR A 271 -8.13 -1.61 12.90
N ALA A 272 -7.82 -1.62 11.62
CA ALA A 272 -7.95 -0.45 10.75
C ALA A 272 -9.40 0.04 10.64
N GLY A 273 -10.37 -0.87 10.56
CA GLY A 273 -11.80 -0.54 10.47
C GLY A 273 -12.43 -0.10 11.80
N SER A 274 -11.77 -0.30 12.94
CA SER A 274 -12.31 0.04 14.27
C SER A 274 -12.40 1.55 14.53
N TRP A 275 -11.66 2.36 13.79
CA TRP A 275 -11.57 3.80 14.00
C TRP A 275 -12.70 4.55 13.28
N PRO A 276 -13.51 5.39 14.02
CA PRO A 276 -14.70 6.02 13.44
C PRO A 276 -14.43 6.96 12.27
N GLY A 277 -13.30 7.67 12.26
CA GLY A 277 -12.89 8.60 11.20
C GLY A 277 -12.34 7.93 9.94
N VAL A 278 -12.27 6.59 9.90
CA VAL A 278 -11.83 5.85 8.72
C VAL A 278 -13.00 5.73 7.74
N LEU A 279 -12.82 6.21 6.51
CA LEU A 279 -13.81 6.13 5.44
C LEU A 279 -13.78 4.74 4.78
N THR A 280 -12.59 4.27 4.41
CA THR A 280 -12.40 2.96 3.78
C THR A 280 -10.99 2.43 4.05
N VAL A 281 -10.85 1.11 4.09
CA VAL A 281 -9.59 0.40 4.28
C VAL A 281 -9.23 -0.34 2.99
N LEU A 282 -8.14 0.05 2.36
CA LEU A 282 -7.72 -0.49 1.07
C LEU A 282 -7.02 -1.85 1.24
N SER A 283 -7.45 -2.82 0.47
CA SER A 283 -6.81 -4.13 0.39
C SER A 283 -6.50 -4.53 -1.04
N GLY A 284 -5.27 -4.96 -1.29
CA GLY A 284 -4.85 -5.58 -2.54
C GLY A 284 -5.17 -7.07 -2.54
N MET A 285 -6.35 -7.43 -3.00
CA MET A 285 -6.88 -8.80 -2.98
C MET A 285 -6.60 -9.48 -4.31
N THR A 286 -5.44 -10.12 -4.43
CA THR A 286 -4.99 -10.80 -5.65
C THR A 286 -5.75 -12.09 -5.94
N TYR A 287 -6.27 -12.76 -4.90
CA TYR A 287 -6.97 -14.05 -4.99
C TYR A 287 -8.38 -13.94 -4.41
N MET A 288 -9.29 -14.79 -4.89
CA MET A 288 -10.68 -14.82 -4.44
C MET A 288 -10.79 -15.10 -2.93
N GLU A 289 -9.91 -15.93 -2.39
CA GLU A 289 -9.86 -16.26 -0.96
C GLU A 289 -9.54 -15.03 -0.10
N HIS A 290 -8.66 -14.14 -0.57
CA HIS A 290 -8.37 -12.88 0.11
C HIS A 290 -9.62 -12.00 0.17
N LEU A 291 -10.32 -11.88 -0.95
CA LEU A 291 -11.53 -11.07 -1.07
C LEU A 291 -12.63 -11.61 -0.16
N GLN A 292 -12.85 -12.92 -0.16
CA GLN A 292 -13.86 -13.58 0.68
C GLN A 292 -13.56 -13.43 2.17
N ASP A 293 -12.30 -13.57 2.59
CA ASP A 293 -11.88 -13.42 3.98
C ASP A 293 -12.08 -11.99 4.48
N ASN A 294 -11.70 -10.99 3.66
CA ASN A 294 -11.86 -9.59 4.00
C ASN A 294 -13.34 -9.17 4.04
N ILE A 295 -14.16 -9.67 3.12
CA ILE A 295 -15.61 -9.45 3.16
C ILE A 295 -16.21 -10.00 4.46
N ARG A 296 -15.82 -11.22 4.88
CA ARG A 296 -16.28 -11.78 6.17
C ARG A 296 -15.90 -10.90 7.34
N THR A 297 -14.69 -10.36 7.35
CA THR A 297 -14.19 -9.49 8.42
C THR A 297 -15.02 -8.22 8.56
N TYR A 298 -15.53 -7.69 7.44
CA TYR A 298 -16.30 -6.43 7.42
C TYR A 298 -17.82 -6.62 7.36
N SER A 299 -18.34 -7.85 7.35
CA SER A 299 -19.79 -8.11 7.15
C SER A 299 -20.41 -8.99 8.25
N PRO A 300 -20.74 -8.43 9.41
CA PRO A 300 -20.51 -7.08 9.91
C PRO A 300 -19.12 -6.93 10.54
N LEU A 301 -18.54 -5.73 10.48
CA LEU A 301 -17.37 -5.43 11.30
C LEU A 301 -17.72 -5.48 12.79
N GLU A 302 -16.98 -6.24 13.55
CA GLU A 302 -16.90 -6.17 15.00
C GLU A 302 -15.64 -5.38 15.37
N PRO A 303 -15.76 -4.13 15.87
CA PRO A 303 -14.59 -3.34 16.25
C PRO A 303 -13.75 -4.04 17.32
N CYS A 304 -12.43 -3.79 17.32
CA CYS A 304 -11.54 -4.29 18.37
C CYS A 304 -11.95 -3.72 19.73
N THR A 305 -11.98 -4.57 20.74
CA THR A 305 -12.14 -4.15 22.14
C THR A 305 -10.84 -3.53 22.66
N GLY A 306 -10.88 -2.84 23.82
CA GLY A 306 -9.67 -2.31 24.46
C GLY A 306 -8.63 -3.39 24.76
N GLU A 307 -9.06 -4.60 25.16
CA GLU A 307 -8.18 -5.74 25.41
C GLU A 307 -7.53 -6.23 24.11
N GLU A 308 -8.28 -6.24 23.01
CA GLU A 308 -7.78 -6.64 21.69
C GLU A 308 -6.79 -5.61 21.12
N LEU A 309 -7.04 -4.32 21.34
CA LEU A 309 -6.07 -3.27 21.00
C LEU A 309 -4.76 -3.42 21.77
N ALA A 310 -4.83 -3.72 23.08
CA ALA A 310 -3.65 -4.01 23.89
C ALA A 310 -2.90 -5.26 23.40
N LEU A 311 -3.62 -6.34 23.07
CA LEU A 311 -3.02 -7.55 22.51
C LEU A 311 -2.30 -7.28 21.18
N LEU A 312 -2.86 -6.43 20.33
CA LEU A 312 -2.24 -6.07 19.05
C LEU A 312 -1.00 -5.16 19.24
N GLU A 313 -1.00 -4.26 20.23
CA GLU A 313 0.18 -3.49 20.60
C GLU A 313 1.31 -4.41 21.12
N ASP A 314 1.01 -5.35 22.00
CA ASP A 314 1.98 -6.36 22.46
C ASP A 314 2.52 -7.20 21.28
N THR A 315 1.65 -7.56 20.35
CA THR A 315 2.03 -8.30 19.14
C THR A 315 2.97 -7.48 18.27
N ALA A 316 2.70 -6.18 18.09
CA ALA A 316 3.59 -5.26 17.37
C ALA A 316 4.97 -5.17 18.02
N GLN A 317 5.04 -4.99 19.34
CA GLN A 317 6.29 -4.93 20.09
C GLN A 317 7.09 -6.23 19.98
N LEU A 318 6.44 -7.38 20.04
CA LEU A 318 7.09 -8.68 19.84
C LEU A 318 7.60 -8.82 18.41
N MET A 319 6.80 -8.44 17.40
CA MET A 319 7.18 -8.50 15.99
C MET A 319 8.43 -7.66 15.69
N LEU A 320 8.58 -6.51 16.34
CA LEU A 320 9.75 -5.62 16.16
C LEU A 320 11.05 -6.22 16.72
N LYS A 321 10.99 -7.23 17.57
CA LYS A 321 12.18 -7.96 18.07
C LYS A 321 12.77 -8.90 17.03
N TYR A 322 12.02 -9.24 15.97
CA TYR A 322 12.52 -10.08 14.88
C TYR A 322 13.30 -9.25 13.85
N PRO A 323 14.46 -9.72 13.35
CA PRO A 323 15.34 -8.96 12.47
C PRO A 323 14.85 -8.90 11.01
N THR A 324 13.55 -8.70 10.80
CA THR A 324 12.96 -8.59 9.46
C THR A 324 13.32 -7.27 8.78
N VAL A 325 13.34 -7.27 7.45
CA VAL A 325 13.43 -6.04 6.65
C VAL A 325 12.02 -5.44 6.53
N PRO A 326 11.80 -4.14 6.80
CA PRO A 326 10.47 -3.53 6.75
C PRO A 326 9.96 -3.29 5.30
N CYS A 327 10.15 -4.27 4.41
CA CYS A 327 9.71 -4.19 3.03
C CYS A 327 8.22 -4.55 2.90
N THR A 328 7.47 -3.70 2.20
CA THR A 328 6.03 -3.89 1.92
C THR A 328 5.78 -4.42 0.50
N GLU A 329 6.82 -4.83 -0.21
CA GLU A 329 6.76 -5.37 -1.58
C GLU A 329 6.04 -4.45 -2.58
N CYS A 330 6.07 -3.14 -2.36
CA CYS A 330 5.40 -2.13 -3.19
C CYS A 330 6.00 -1.97 -4.60
N GLN A 331 7.20 -2.51 -4.85
CA GLN A 331 7.93 -2.49 -6.12
C GLN A 331 8.38 -1.11 -6.63
N TYR A 332 8.26 -0.03 -5.84
CA TYR A 332 8.71 1.30 -6.28
C TYR A 332 10.23 1.39 -6.54
N CYS A 333 11.02 0.51 -5.92
CA CYS A 333 12.45 0.35 -6.18
C CYS A 333 12.76 -0.41 -7.48
N MET A 334 11.74 -0.87 -8.21
CA MET A 334 11.90 -1.62 -9.46
C MET A 334 11.60 -0.75 -10.70
N PRO A 335 12.17 -1.07 -11.87
CA PRO A 335 13.20 -2.08 -12.08
C PRO A 335 14.57 -1.67 -11.53
N CYS A 336 15.31 -2.62 -10.95
CA CYS A 336 16.71 -2.40 -10.62
C CYS A 336 17.54 -2.39 -11.91
N PRO A 337 18.39 -1.37 -12.18
CA PRO A 337 19.20 -1.31 -13.41
C PRO A 337 20.22 -2.46 -13.54
N TYR A 338 20.51 -3.16 -12.44
CA TYR A 338 21.38 -4.34 -12.39
C TYR A 338 20.61 -5.66 -12.32
N GLY A 339 19.31 -5.63 -12.56
CA GLY A 339 18.47 -6.82 -12.72
C GLY A 339 18.04 -7.51 -11.41
N LEU A 340 18.35 -6.97 -10.22
CA LEU A 340 17.96 -7.60 -8.96
C LEU A 340 16.44 -7.58 -8.77
N ASP A 341 15.93 -8.63 -8.13
CA ASP A 341 14.56 -8.65 -7.61
C ASP A 341 14.56 -8.30 -6.11
N ILE A 342 14.67 -7.02 -5.84
CA ILE A 342 14.79 -6.49 -4.48
C ILE A 342 13.63 -6.93 -3.57
N PRO A 343 12.35 -6.81 -3.99
CA PRO A 343 11.22 -7.24 -3.17
C PRO A 343 11.24 -8.74 -2.88
N ALA A 344 11.51 -9.59 -3.87
CA ALA A 344 11.56 -11.03 -3.67
C ALA A 344 12.68 -11.49 -2.72
N ILE A 345 13.86 -10.82 -2.76
CA ILE A 345 14.96 -11.08 -1.84
C ILE A 345 14.52 -10.80 -0.39
N PHE A 346 13.88 -9.65 -0.15
CA PHE A 346 13.42 -9.27 1.19
C PHE A 346 12.25 -10.12 1.67
N ALA A 347 11.32 -10.46 0.79
CA ALA A 347 10.20 -11.34 1.09
C ALA A 347 10.67 -12.72 1.53
N HIS A 348 11.64 -13.31 0.79
CA HIS A 348 12.23 -14.59 1.17
C HIS A 348 12.94 -14.52 2.54
N TYR A 349 13.78 -13.50 2.76
CA TYR A 349 14.48 -13.31 4.02
C TYR A 349 13.49 -13.19 5.19
N ASN A 350 12.47 -12.33 5.06
CA ASN A 350 11.46 -12.11 6.09
C ASN A 350 10.67 -13.39 6.40
N ARG A 351 10.31 -14.16 5.38
CA ARG A 351 9.66 -15.46 5.56
C ARG A 351 10.53 -16.39 6.37
N CYS A 352 11.80 -16.52 6.01
CA CYS A 352 12.73 -17.38 6.74
C CYS A 352 12.94 -16.93 8.20
N VAL A 353 12.94 -15.62 8.48
CA VAL A 353 12.97 -15.11 9.86
C VAL A 353 11.73 -15.57 10.63
N ASN A 354 10.54 -15.45 10.05
CA ASN A 354 9.29 -15.83 10.70
C ASN A 354 9.17 -17.33 10.91
N GLU A 355 9.72 -18.15 10.00
CA GLU A 355 9.74 -19.61 10.08
C GLU A 355 10.89 -20.17 10.95
N GLY A 356 11.72 -19.31 11.54
CA GLY A 356 12.89 -19.76 12.32
C GLY A 356 14.06 -20.31 11.48
N ASN A 357 14.04 -20.05 10.16
CA ASN A 357 15.03 -20.52 9.20
C ASN A 357 16.25 -19.58 9.03
N VAL A 358 16.48 -18.68 10.00
CA VAL A 358 17.64 -17.79 10.05
C VAL A 358 18.44 -18.08 11.32
N PRO A 359 19.30 -19.12 11.32
CA PRO A 359 20.11 -19.48 12.49
C PRO A 359 21.14 -18.38 12.80
N LYS A 360 21.51 -18.26 14.08
CA LYS A 360 22.51 -17.28 14.55
C LYS A 360 23.93 -17.80 14.41
N ASP A 361 24.09 -19.09 14.65
CA ASP A 361 25.38 -19.79 14.57
C ASP A 361 25.19 -21.27 14.27
N ARG A 362 26.29 -21.99 14.16
CA ARG A 362 26.30 -23.44 13.84
C ARG A 362 25.84 -24.35 14.99
N GLN A 363 25.78 -23.83 16.21
CA GLN A 363 25.34 -24.54 17.41
C GLN A 363 23.83 -24.43 17.61
N ASP A 364 23.16 -23.55 16.87
CA ASP A 364 21.69 -23.40 16.98
C ASP A 364 20.99 -24.75 16.75
N PRO A 365 20.01 -25.12 17.60
CA PRO A 365 19.18 -26.27 17.34
C PRO A 365 18.49 -26.16 15.97
N GLY A 366 18.55 -27.25 15.17
CA GLY A 366 17.95 -27.22 13.83
C GLY A 366 18.78 -26.48 12.76
N TYR A 367 20.04 -26.09 13.03
CA TYR A 367 20.90 -25.37 12.08
C TYR A 367 20.90 -25.98 10.68
N ARG A 368 21.01 -27.31 10.56
CA ARG A 368 21.10 -28.00 9.26
C ARG A 368 19.82 -27.85 8.45
N GLU A 369 18.68 -28.01 9.10
CA GLU A 369 17.34 -27.87 8.52
C GLU A 369 17.09 -26.42 8.10
N ALA A 370 17.33 -25.46 8.99
CA ALA A 370 17.18 -24.04 8.74
C ALA A 370 18.08 -23.56 7.58
N ARG A 371 19.36 -23.97 7.58
CA ARG A 371 20.31 -23.69 6.49
C ARG A 371 19.80 -24.22 5.15
N ARG A 372 19.33 -25.46 5.12
CA ARG A 372 18.81 -26.11 3.90
C ARG A 372 17.54 -25.40 3.42
N ALA A 373 16.59 -25.12 4.32
CA ALA A 373 15.34 -24.44 4.00
C ALA A 373 15.62 -23.05 3.42
N PHE A 374 16.50 -22.29 4.06
CA PHE A 374 16.89 -20.95 3.57
C PHE A 374 17.50 -21.01 2.16
N LEU A 375 18.54 -21.80 1.94
CA LEU A 375 19.27 -21.82 0.67
C LEU A 375 18.43 -22.35 -0.50
N ILE A 376 17.68 -23.45 -0.29
CA ILE A 376 16.79 -23.98 -1.32
C ILE A 376 15.64 -22.99 -1.62
N GLY A 377 15.06 -22.41 -0.57
CA GLY A 377 14.01 -21.42 -0.72
C GLY A 377 14.50 -20.16 -1.46
N TYR A 378 15.72 -19.72 -1.18
CA TYR A 378 16.33 -18.57 -1.85
C TYR A 378 16.49 -18.80 -3.36
N ASP A 379 17.07 -19.93 -3.75
CA ASP A 379 17.25 -20.29 -5.17
C ASP A 379 15.93 -20.50 -5.92
N ARG A 380 14.87 -20.94 -5.22
CA ARG A 380 13.53 -21.08 -5.80
C ARG A 380 12.79 -19.74 -5.92
N SER A 381 12.91 -18.87 -4.93
CA SER A 381 12.18 -17.59 -4.88
C SER A 381 12.85 -16.49 -5.71
N VAL A 382 14.18 -16.55 -5.86
CA VAL A 382 14.97 -15.51 -6.53
C VAL A 382 15.95 -16.15 -7.51
N PRO A 383 15.73 -16.03 -8.83
CA PRO A 383 16.64 -16.54 -9.84
C PRO A 383 18.07 -16.05 -9.60
N LYS A 384 19.09 -16.89 -9.83
CA LYS A 384 20.49 -16.59 -9.49
C LYS A 384 21.01 -15.25 -9.98
N LEU A 385 20.65 -14.86 -11.22
CA LEU A 385 21.02 -13.57 -11.82
C LEU A 385 20.29 -12.36 -11.20
N ARG A 386 19.33 -12.60 -10.31
CA ARG A 386 18.52 -11.55 -9.65
C ARG A 386 18.77 -11.47 -8.15
N GLN A 387 19.72 -12.25 -7.64
CA GLN A 387 20.04 -12.35 -6.20
C GLN A 387 20.88 -11.16 -5.70
N ALA A 388 20.96 -11.03 -4.36
CA ALA A 388 21.58 -9.91 -3.67
C ALA A 388 23.07 -9.70 -3.99
N SER A 389 23.81 -10.76 -4.38
CA SER A 389 25.20 -10.72 -4.77
C SER A 389 25.50 -9.78 -5.96
N HIS A 390 24.51 -9.49 -6.79
CA HIS A 390 24.66 -8.57 -7.92
C HIS A 390 24.50 -7.09 -7.56
N CYS A 391 24.26 -6.75 -6.28
CA CYS A 391 24.09 -5.37 -5.85
C CYS A 391 25.44 -4.63 -5.80
N ILE A 392 25.60 -3.61 -6.65
CA ILE A 392 26.80 -2.76 -6.65
C ILE A 392 26.72 -1.57 -5.69
N GLY A 393 25.60 -1.34 -5.00
CA GLY A 393 25.45 -0.25 -4.05
C GLY A 393 25.21 1.13 -4.69
N CYS A 394 24.65 1.22 -5.88
CA CYS A 394 24.42 2.49 -6.60
C CYS A 394 23.40 3.43 -5.95
N ASN A 395 22.64 2.98 -4.94
CA ASN A 395 21.64 3.69 -4.17
C ASN A 395 20.41 4.24 -4.98
N GLN A 396 20.25 3.95 -6.27
CA GLN A 396 19.14 4.45 -7.07
C GLN A 396 17.77 3.99 -6.55
N CYS A 397 17.71 2.82 -5.90
CA CYS A 397 16.47 2.28 -5.31
C CYS A 397 16.05 2.96 -4.00
N VAL A 398 16.97 3.67 -3.32
CA VAL A 398 16.73 4.20 -1.95
C VAL A 398 15.74 5.35 -1.96
N SER A 399 15.87 6.28 -2.91
CA SER A 399 14.98 7.43 -3.05
C SER A 399 13.52 7.05 -3.37
N HIS A 400 13.32 5.85 -3.94
CA HIS A 400 11.98 5.38 -4.31
C HIS A 400 11.30 4.55 -3.22
N CYS A 401 12.01 4.24 -2.12
CA CYS A 401 11.47 3.38 -1.07
C CYS A 401 10.62 4.18 -0.07
N PRO A 402 9.28 3.98 -0.02
CA PRO A 402 8.42 4.69 0.93
C PRO A 402 8.68 4.27 2.38
N GLN A 403 9.28 3.09 2.59
CA GLN A 403 9.67 2.59 3.92
C GLN A 403 11.10 3.00 4.31
N SER A 404 11.78 3.77 3.48
CA SER A 404 13.14 4.29 3.74
C SER A 404 14.19 3.25 4.07
N ILE A 405 14.01 2.06 3.54
CA ILE A 405 14.94 0.97 3.70
C ILE A 405 16.28 1.37 3.07
N LYS A 406 17.37 1.24 3.83
CA LYS A 406 18.74 1.33 3.30
C LYS A 406 19.03 0.09 2.46
N ILE A 407 18.34 -0.01 1.31
CA ILE A 407 18.25 -1.21 0.46
C ILE A 407 19.64 -1.84 0.19
N PRO A 408 20.67 -1.13 -0.28
CA PRO A 408 21.97 -1.76 -0.54
C PRO A 408 22.66 -2.31 0.71
N GLN A 409 22.41 -1.72 1.88
CA GLN A 409 22.94 -2.25 3.15
C GLN A 409 22.26 -3.55 3.54
N GLN A 410 20.92 -3.61 3.40
CA GLN A 410 20.17 -4.83 3.68
C GLN A 410 20.50 -5.94 2.69
N LEU A 411 20.65 -5.61 1.41
CA LEU A 411 21.07 -6.60 0.39
C LEU A 411 22.45 -7.17 0.72
N ARG A 412 23.45 -6.33 1.08
CA ARG A 412 24.78 -6.80 1.50
C ARG A 412 24.73 -7.66 2.77
N ARG A 413 23.86 -7.31 3.73
CA ARG A 413 23.66 -8.12 4.94
C ARG A 413 23.14 -9.50 4.60
N ILE A 414 22.13 -9.57 3.73
CA ILE A 414 21.53 -10.84 3.29
C ILE A 414 22.53 -11.66 2.46
N ASP A 415 23.23 -11.03 1.55
CA ASP A 415 24.25 -11.70 0.73
C ASP A 415 25.35 -12.31 1.58
N ARG A 416 25.89 -11.54 2.54
CA ARG A 416 26.88 -12.08 3.50
C ARG A 416 26.33 -13.28 4.26
N PHE A 417 25.08 -13.22 4.72
CA PHE A 417 24.44 -14.32 5.42
C PHE A 417 24.30 -15.55 4.51
N VAL A 418 23.89 -15.38 3.26
CA VAL A 418 23.80 -16.45 2.25
C VAL A 418 25.17 -17.11 2.05
N GLU A 419 26.24 -16.32 1.88
CA GLU A 419 27.59 -16.84 1.70
C GLU A 419 28.11 -17.58 2.95
N GLN A 420 27.86 -17.06 4.14
CA GLN A 420 28.19 -17.76 5.39
C GLN A 420 27.46 -19.11 5.52
N LEU A 421 26.17 -19.15 5.14
CA LEU A 421 25.43 -20.42 5.09
C LEU A 421 26.01 -21.40 4.07
N LYS A 422 26.38 -20.94 2.87
CA LYS A 422 27.01 -21.79 1.83
C LYS A 422 28.33 -22.38 2.31
N GLN A 423 29.16 -21.55 2.90
CA GLN A 423 30.50 -21.94 3.39
C GLN A 423 30.45 -22.65 4.75
N GLY A 424 29.34 -22.60 5.47
CA GLY A 424 29.24 -23.15 6.82
C GLY A 424 30.11 -22.40 7.84
N THR A 425 30.22 -21.09 7.70
CA THR A 425 31.05 -20.19 8.53
C THR A 425 30.26 -19.24 9.42
N LEU A 426 28.95 -19.51 9.59
CA LEU A 426 28.07 -18.69 10.41
C LEU A 426 28.50 -18.71 11.88
#